data_9969d6c495855e4fa587021e8b38190d
#
_entry.id   9969d6c495855e4fa587021e8b38190d
#
_cell.length_a   1.000
_cell.length_b   1.000
_cell.length_c   1.000
_cell.angle_alpha   90.00
_cell.angle_beta   90.00
_cell.angle_gamma   90.00
#
_symmetry.space_group_name_H-M   'P 1'
#
loop_
_entity.id
_entity.type
_entity.pdbx_description
1 polymer ?
#
loop_
_entity_poly.entity_id
_entity_poly.type
_entity_poly.pdbx_seq_one_letter_code
_entity_poly.pdbx_strand_id
1 'polypeptide(L)'
;FKLAEKMVRLSPEISKIVRIIPSQQMLVGLICEIEFKAISAESGTAHGLSPVLAILDEVGQVRGPHDAFIEAIETAQGAHANPLLIAISTQAATDADLFSIWLDDAAAAKDRCIVSHVYSAPKDCELSDQKAWKIANPALGKFRSKQDMKDFAEQAERLPAKANSFRWLFLNQRIEAQSPFLSRAEWEACCSPALVEAGDVCFAGLDLSASRDLTALVLVFPKDDQLHVVPHFWLPEDGLRDKAQSEKVPWDIWADQGYITTIAGSVIQPEVIARTVAEIAEEYQLQLLAYDRWRINDFRRELEKIGSDIPMQPFGQGF
;
A
#
# COMPACT_ATOMS: atom_id res chain seq x y z
N PHE A 1 15.27 -14.47 -19.29
CA PHE A 1 15.41 -15.51 -20.33
C PHE A 1 16.82 -15.58 -20.89
N LYS A 2 17.39 -14.48 -21.50
CA LYS A 2 18.71 -14.47 -22.18
C LYS A 2 19.86 -15.04 -21.34
N LEU A 3 19.87 -14.79 -20.02
CA LEU A 3 20.89 -15.34 -19.12
C LEU A 3 20.74 -16.87 -18.96
N ALA A 4 19.52 -17.36 -18.76
CA ALA A 4 19.24 -18.80 -18.69
C ALA A 4 19.58 -19.51 -20.00
N GLU A 5 19.24 -18.92 -21.14
CA GLU A 5 19.65 -19.41 -22.44
C GLU A 5 21.18 -19.52 -22.56
N LYS A 6 21.91 -18.48 -22.14
CA LYS A 6 23.38 -18.50 -22.14
C LYS A 6 23.95 -19.59 -21.25
N MET A 7 23.37 -19.81 -20.07
CA MET A 7 23.79 -20.88 -19.16
C MET A 7 23.59 -22.26 -19.80
N VAL A 8 22.44 -22.51 -20.43
CA VAL A 8 22.19 -23.76 -21.18
C VAL A 8 23.21 -23.96 -22.28
N ARG A 9 23.48 -22.94 -23.11
CA ARG A 9 24.45 -23.03 -24.22
C ARG A 9 25.88 -23.28 -23.76
N LEU A 10 26.25 -22.77 -22.58
CA LEU A 10 27.60 -22.95 -22.01
C LEU A 10 27.78 -24.29 -21.28
N SER A 11 26.72 -25.04 -21.01
CA SER A 11 26.77 -26.34 -20.36
C SER A 11 26.60 -27.46 -21.40
N PRO A 12 27.66 -28.22 -21.72
CA PRO A 12 27.57 -29.33 -22.67
C PRO A 12 26.57 -30.43 -22.25
N GLU A 13 26.33 -30.60 -20.97
CA GLU A 13 25.42 -31.61 -20.44
C GLU A 13 23.96 -31.13 -20.55
N ILE A 14 23.68 -29.91 -20.11
CA ILE A 14 22.32 -29.33 -20.14
C ILE A 14 21.87 -29.08 -21.59
N SER A 15 22.76 -28.66 -22.47
CA SER A 15 22.43 -28.41 -23.88
C SER A 15 21.97 -29.67 -24.65
N LYS A 16 22.31 -30.86 -24.18
CA LYS A 16 21.84 -32.13 -24.77
C LYS A 16 20.40 -32.48 -24.39
N ILE A 17 19.91 -31.98 -23.27
CA ILE A 17 18.62 -32.33 -22.70
C ILE A 17 17.63 -31.18 -22.66
N VAL A 18 18.04 -29.98 -23.10
CA VAL A 18 17.18 -28.80 -23.12
C VAL A 18 17.18 -28.17 -24.52
N ARG A 19 15.99 -28.01 -25.08
CA ARG A 19 15.75 -27.27 -26.30
C ARG A 19 15.43 -25.82 -25.97
N ILE A 20 16.09 -24.89 -26.64
CA ILE A 20 15.89 -23.44 -26.50
C ILE A 20 14.95 -22.96 -27.60
N ILE A 21 13.90 -22.22 -27.26
CA ILE A 21 12.94 -21.60 -28.18
C ILE A 21 12.95 -20.08 -27.94
N PRO A 22 13.86 -19.32 -28.58
CA PRO A 22 14.07 -17.92 -28.29
C PRO A 22 12.85 -17.05 -28.61
N SER A 23 12.10 -17.38 -29.68
CA SER A 23 10.90 -16.64 -30.10
C SER A 23 9.77 -16.66 -29.08
N GLN A 24 9.74 -17.69 -28.22
CA GLN A 24 8.75 -17.85 -27.17
C GLN A 24 9.31 -17.59 -25.77
N GLN A 25 10.58 -17.21 -25.67
CA GLN A 25 11.33 -17.07 -24.42
C GLN A 25 11.20 -18.32 -23.52
N MET A 26 11.34 -19.50 -24.13
CA MET A 26 11.05 -20.79 -23.53
C MET A 26 12.22 -21.77 -23.61
N LEU A 27 12.41 -22.55 -22.55
CA LEU A 27 13.28 -23.71 -22.49
C LEU A 27 12.42 -24.97 -22.29
N VAL A 28 12.69 -26.01 -23.05
CA VAL A 28 11.94 -27.28 -22.96
C VAL A 28 12.89 -28.42 -22.61
N GLY A 29 12.61 -29.09 -21.52
CA GLY A 29 13.32 -30.33 -21.13
C GLY A 29 12.90 -31.51 -22.01
N LEU A 30 13.84 -32.08 -22.74
CA LEU A 30 13.56 -33.17 -23.72
C LEU A 30 13.22 -34.52 -23.08
N ILE A 31 13.61 -34.74 -21.82
CA ILE A 31 13.42 -36.01 -21.14
C ILE A 31 12.07 -36.08 -20.40
N CYS A 32 11.65 -34.93 -19.80
CA CYS A 32 10.50 -34.90 -18.92
C CYS A 32 9.41 -33.89 -19.38
N GLU A 33 9.54 -33.35 -20.59
CA GLU A 33 8.59 -32.41 -21.20
C GLU A 33 8.24 -31.22 -20.31
N ILE A 34 9.17 -30.84 -19.43
CA ILE A 34 9.02 -29.66 -18.56
C ILE A 34 9.29 -28.40 -19.37
N GLU A 35 8.40 -27.45 -19.30
CA GLU A 35 8.56 -26.14 -19.90
C GLU A 35 8.95 -25.08 -18.86
N PHE A 36 10.00 -24.32 -19.14
CA PHE A 36 10.32 -23.07 -18.46
C PHE A 36 10.03 -21.93 -19.42
N LYS A 37 9.16 -21.00 -19.03
CA LYS A 37 8.77 -19.85 -19.84
C LYS A 37 8.93 -18.57 -19.03
N ALA A 38 9.66 -17.59 -19.59
CA ALA A 38 9.68 -16.24 -19.03
C ALA A 38 8.55 -15.42 -19.68
N ILE A 39 7.70 -14.82 -18.84
CA ILE A 39 6.55 -14.03 -19.26
C ILE A 39 6.63 -12.62 -18.66
N SER A 40 6.00 -11.65 -19.30
CA SER A 40 5.83 -10.30 -18.75
C SER A 40 4.64 -10.27 -17.78
N ALA A 41 4.69 -9.38 -16.81
CA ALA A 41 3.62 -9.19 -15.81
C ALA A 41 2.42 -8.40 -16.39
N GLU A 42 1.94 -8.79 -17.58
CA GLU A 42 0.72 -8.24 -18.18
C GLU A 42 -0.45 -9.18 -17.92
N SER A 43 -1.54 -8.67 -17.35
CA SER A 43 -2.70 -9.46 -16.93
C SER A 43 -3.26 -10.37 -18.03
N GLY A 44 -3.22 -9.93 -19.30
CA GLY A 44 -3.66 -10.72 -20.44
C GLY A 44 -2.83 -11.96 -20.76
N THR A 45 -1.58 -12.07 -20.24
CA THR A 45 -0.69 -13.20 -20.51
C THR A 45 -0.81 -14.34 -19.50
N ALA A 46 -1.46 -14.13 -18.37
CA ALA A 46 -1.62 -15.12 -17.31
C ALA A 46 -2.75 -16.14 -17.57
N HIS A 47 -3.73 -15.75 -18.40
CA HIS A 47 -4.85 -16.65 -18.70
C HIS A 47 -4.43 -17.88 -19.48
N GLY A 48 -4.85 -19.06 -19.00
CA GLY A 48 -4.52 -20.36 -19.62
C GLY A 48 -3.18 -20.97 -19.21
N LEU A 49 -2.44 -20.32 -18.29
CA LEU A 49 -1.27 -20.92 -17.66
C LEU A 49 -1.72 -21.86 -16.53
N SER A 50 -0.92 -22.89 -16.27
CA SER A 50 -1.08 -23.80 -15.13
C SER A 50 0.29 -24.17 -14.59
N PRO A 51 1.01 -23.24 -13.94
CA PRO A 51 2.38 -23.47 -13.51
C PRO A 51 2.41 -24.28 -12.20
N VAL A 52 3.18 -25.37 -12.18
CA VAL A 52 3.51 -26.10 -10.94
C VAL A 52 4.52 -25.30 -10.09
N LEU A 53 5.36 -24.49 -10.75
CA LEU A 53 6.32 -23.58 -10.13
C LEU A 53 6.15 -22.21 -10.77
N ALA A 54 5.87 -21.20 -9.96
CA ALA A 54 5.89 -19.81 -10.36
C ALA A 54 6.96 -19.05 -9.59
N ILE A 55 7.80 -18.29 -10.30
CA ILE A 55 8.81 -17.40 -9.71
C ILE A 55 8.44 -15.97 -10.09
N LEU A 56 8.03 -15.21 -9.10
CA LEU A 56 7.67 -13.80 -9.23
C LEU A 56 8.90 -12.96 -8.87
N ASP A 57 9.43 -12.24 -9.84
CA ASP A 57 10.59 -11.38 -9.66
C ASP A 57 10.14 -9.92 -9.45
N GLU A 58 10.79 -9.23 -8.53
CA GLU A 58 10.54 -7.82 -8.19
C GLU A 58 9.11 -7.50 -7.72
N VAL A 59 8.46 -8.40 -6.98
CA VAL A 59 7.10 -8.19 -6.45
C VAL A 59 6.99 -6.93 -5.58
N GLY A 60 8.06 -6.49 -4.93
CA GLY A 60 8.10 -5.23 -4.19
C GLY A 60 7.92 -3.96 -5.04
N GLN A 61 7.91 -4.07 -6.38
CA GLN A 61 7.57 -2.96 -7.29
C GLN A 61 6.06 -2.85 -7.54
N VAL A 62 5.28 -3.88 -7.19
CA VAL A 62 3.82 -3.86 -7.29
C VAL A 62 3.27 -2.87 -6.27
N ARG A 63 2.43 -1.96 -6.74
CA ARG A 63 1.81 -0.92 -5.91
C ARG A 63 0.39 -1.31 -5.55
N GLY A 64 0.03 -1.04 -4.30
CA GLY A 64 -1.27 -1.36 -3.73
C GLY A 64 -1.38 -2.81 -3.26
N PRO A 65 -2.52 -3.16 -2.64
CA PRO A 65 -2.72 -4.44 -1.95
C PRO A 65 -3.03 -5.61 -2.89
N HIS A 66 -3.36 -5.35 -4.16
CA HIS A 66 -3.81 -6.34 -5.13
C HIS A 66 -3.07 -6.22 -6.46
N ASP A 67 -2.88 -7.35 -7.13
CA ASP A 67 -2.37 -7.41 -8.50
C ASP A 67 -3.04 -8.54 -9.27
N ALA A 68 -3.77 -8.19 -10.33
CA ALA A 68 -4.59 -9.13 -11.11
C ALA A 68 -3.74 -10.22 -11.81
N PHE A 69 -2.47 -9.95 -12.16
CA PHE A 69 -1.60 -10.94 -12.77
C PHE A 69 -1.16 -11.97 -11.72
N ILE A 70 -0.79 -11.52 -10.53
CA ILE A 70 -0.37 -12.40 -9.43
C ILE A 70 -1.54 -13.28 -8.99
N GLU A 71 -2.73 -12.71 -8.79
CA GLU A 71 -3.96 -13.44 -8.44
C GLU A 71 -4.32 -14.50 -9.49
N ALA A 72 -4.13 -14.18 -10.78
CA ALA A 72 -4.35 -15.15 -11.85
C ALA A 72 -3.35 -16.33 -11.79
N ILE A 73 -2.08 -16.07 -11.46
CA ILE A 73 -1.06 -17.13 -11.26
C ILE A 73 -1.40 -17.99 -10.05
N GLU A 74 -1.74 -17.40 -8.91
CA GLU A 74 -2.13 -18.15 -7.70
C GLU A 74 -3.34 -19.05 -7.96
N THR A 75 -4.37 -18.50 -8.63
CA THR A 75 -5.56 -19.28 -9.02
C THR A 75 -5.22 -20.42 -9.97
N ALA A 76 -4.35 -20.18 -10.95
CA ALA A 76 -3.92 -21.18 -11.93
C ALA A 76 -3.13 -22.33 -11.31
N GLN A 77 -2.42 -22.09 -10.22
CA GLN A 77 -1.70 -23.11 -9.46
C GLN A 77 -2.63 -24.08 -8.72
N GLY A 78 -3.89 -23.71 -8.46
CA GLY A 78 -4.88 -24.55 -7.80
C GLY A 78 -5.19 -25.87 -8.54
N ALA A 79 -4.79 -26.00 -9.80
CA ALA A 79 -4.88 -27.26 -10.55
C ALA A 79 -3.84 -28.33 -10.14
N HIS A 80 -2.83 -27.95 -9.35
CA HIS A 80 -1.74 -28.85 -8.94
C HIS A 80 -1.86 -29.24 -7.47
N ALA A 81 -1.49 -30.48 -7.14
CA ALA A 81 -1.53 -30.98 -5.76
C ALA A 81 -0.47 -30.34 -4.84
N ASN A 82 0.70 -29.99 -5.39
CA ASN A 82 1.83 -29.42 -4.64
C ASN A 82 2.48 -28.29 -5.47
N PRO A 83 1.80 -27.19 -5.69
CA PRO A 83 2.38 -26.04 -6.39
C PRO A 83 3.38 -25.31 -5.49
N LEU A 84 4.31 -24.60 -6.11
CA LEU A 84 5.27 -23.74 -5.41
C LEU A 84 5.25 -22.35 -6.01
N LEU A 85 5.00 -21.35 -5.18
CA LEU A 85 5.13 -19.94 -5.50
C LEU A 85 6.36 -19.38 -4.79
N ILE A 86 7.25 -18.73 -5.53
CA ILE A 86 8.45 -18.09 -4.99
C ILE A 86 8.41 -16.61 -5.37
N ALA A 87 8.43 -15.73 -4.38
CA ALA A 87 8.57 -14.29 -4.60
C ALA A 87 10.00 -13.84 -4.25
N ILE A 88 10.66 -13.14 -5.15
CA ILE A 88 12.01 -12.61 -4.97
C ILE A 88 11.96 -11.11 -5.22
N SER A 89 12.36 -10.30 -4.23
CA SER A 89 12.32 -8.84 -4.37
C SER A 89 13.12 -8.12 -3.30
N THR A 90 13.38 -6.82 -3.51
CA THR A 90 13.52 -5.86 -2.41
C THR A 90 12.19 -5.66 -1.72
N GLN A 91 12.18 -5.12 -0.50
CA GLN A 91 10.94 -4.77 0.18
C GLN A 91 10.12 -3.77 -0.65
N ALA A 92 8.81 -3.80 -0.52
CA ALA A 92 7.95 -2.81 -1.14
C ALA A 92 8.14 -1.43 -0.47
N ALA A 93 7.72 -0.38 -1.17
CA ALA A 93 7.95 0.98 -0.70
C ALA A 93 7.06 1.36 0.49
N THR A 94 5.84 0.81 0.57
CA THR A 94 4.87 1.13 1.61
C THR A 94 4.33 -0.12 2.30
N ASP A 95 3.80 0.04 3.51
CA ASP A 95 3.16 -1.05 4.25
C ASP A 95 1.85 -1.53 3.59
N ALA A 96 1.21 -0.69 2.78
CA ALA A 96 -0.02 -1.01 2.05
C ALA A 96 0.21 -1.76 0.72
N ASP A 97 1.45 -1.95 0.30
CA ASP A 97 1.77 -2.67 -0.93
C ASP A 97 1.71 -4.19 -0.69
N LEU A 98 1.27 -4.94 -1.70
CA LEU A 98 1.04 -6.38 -1.66
C LEU A 98 2.20 -7.17 -1.01
N PHE A 99 3.44 -6.88 -1.41
CA PHE A 99 4.60 -7.62 -0.89
C PHE A 99 4.87 -7.34 0.59
N SER A 100 4.57 -6.14 1.08
CA SER A 100 4.65 -5.83 2.52
C SER A 100 3.61 -6.62 3.31
N ILE A 101 2.37 -6.69 2.80
CA ILE A 101 1.29 -7.47 3.40
C ILE A 101 1.69 -8.96 3.48
N TRP A 102 2.24 -9.52 2.41
CA TRP A 102 2.72 -10.91 2.40
C TRP A 102 3.85 -11.17 3.41
N LEU A 103 4.80 -10.24 3.55
CA LEU A 103 5.90 -10.39 4.51
C LEU A 103 5.40 -10.29 5.96
N ASP A 104 4.43 -9.44 6.23
CA ASP A 104 3.84 -9.28 7.56
C ASP A 104 2.99 -10.49 7.94
N ASP A 105 2.21 -11.02 7.00
CA ASP A 105 1.49 -12.28 7.18
C ASP A 105 2.46 -13.44 7.43
N ALA A 106 3.51 -13.58 6.62
CA ALA A 106 4.52 -14.61 6.79
C ALA A 106 5.26 -14.52 8.14
N ALA A 107 5.43 -13.32 8.70
CA ALA A 107 6.03 -13.11 10.01
C ALA A 107 5.07 -13.48 11.16
N ALA A 108 3.78 -13.23 10.98
CA ALA A 108 2.73 -13.50 11.97
C ALA A 108 2.23 -14.96 11.89
N ALA A 109 2.20 -15.54 10.71
CA ALA A 109 1.66 -16.87 10.46
C ALA A 109 2.51 -17.97 11.09
N LYS A 110 1.81 -18.98 11.64
CA LYS A 110 2.43 -20.25 12.07
C LYS A 110 2.29 -21.35 11.03
N ASP A 111 2.02 -20.98 9.78
CA ASP A 111 1.84 -21.92 8.68
C ASP A 111 3.21 -22.45 8.22
N ARG A 112 3.35 -23.77 8.22
CA ARG A 112 4.57 -24.45 7.76
C ARG A 112 4.77 -24.39 6.25
N CYS A 113 3.73 -24.03 5.51
CA CYS A 113 3.78 -23.90 4.05
C CYS A 113 4.29 -22.51 3.63
N ILE A 114 4.37 -21.55 4.55
CA ILE A 114 4.86 -20.20 4.28
C ILE A 114 6.27 -20.07 4.84
N VAL A 115 7.24 -19.76 3.98
CA VAL A 115 8.64 -19.54 4.37
C VAL A 115 9.10 -18.17 3.88
N SER A 116 9.62 -17.36 4.79
CA SER A 116 10.12 -16.01 4.51
C SER A 116 11.56 -15.85 4.96
N HIS A 117 12.39 -15.24 4.10
CA HIS A 117 13.77 -14.87 4.40
C HIS A 117 13.97 -13.39 4.06
N VAL A 118 14.06 -12.53 5.08
CA VAL A 118 14.25 -11.09 4.91
C VAL A 118 15.66 -10.70 5.31
N TYR A 119 16.41 -10.15 4.36
CA TYR A 119 17.74 -9.56 4.58
C TYR A 119 17.61 -8.05 4.58
N SER A 120 17.36 -7.46 5.73
CA SER A 120 17.17 -6.01 5.90
C SER A 120 18.10 -5.49 7.00
N ALA A 121 18.65 -4.31 6.79
CA ALA A 121 19.40 -3.61 7.84
C ALA A 121 18.47 -3.14 8.98
N PRO A 122 18.98 -2.98 10.21
CA PRO A 122 18.21 -2.38 11.30
C PRO A 122 17.67 -1.00 10.91
N LYS A 123 16.45 -0.66 11.35
CA LYS A 123 15.77 0.59 10.93
C LYS A 123 16.60 1.84 11.28
N ASP A 124 17.20 1.89 12.45
CA ASP A 124 17.90 3.06 12.98
C ASP A 124 19.41 3.06 12.68
N CYS A 125 19.88 2.26 11.71
CA CYS A 125 21.30 2.22 11.37
C CYS A 125 21.71 3.49 10.62
N GLU A 126 22.95 3.91 10.85
CA GLU A 126 23.62 4.93 10.05
C GLU A 126 23.81 4.44 8.60
N LEU A 127 23.79 5.38 7.64
CA LEU A 127 23.98 5.03 6.23
C LEU A 127 25.37 4.43 5.96
N SER A 128 26.37 4.82 6.74
CA SER A 128 27.75 4.36 6.66
C SER A 128 28.05 3.07 7.45
N ASP A 129 27.07 2.49 8.16
CA ASP A 129 27.28 1.27 8.95
C ASP A 129 27.52 0.04 8.09
N GLN A 130 28.80 -0.37 7.99
CA GLN A 130 29.22 -1.54 7.21
C GLN A 130 28.67 -2.88 7.75
N LYS A 131 28.31 -2.97 9.04
CA LYS A 131 27.69 -4.18 9.60
C LYS A 131 26.24 -4.28 9.11
N ALA A 132 25.52 -3.16 9.14
CA ALA A 132 24.17 -3.08 8.57
C ALA A 132 24.15 -3.41 7.08
N TRP A 133 25.14 -2.91 6.31
CA TRP A 133 25.27 -3.27 4.89
C TRP A 133 25.38 -4.78 4.66
N LYS A 134 26.19 -5.45 5.50
CA LYS A 134 26.43 -6.90 5.37
C LYS A 134 25.19 -7.73 5.75
N ILE A 135 24.38 -7.25 6.71
CA ILE A 135 23.11 -7.87 7.10
C ILE A 135 22.14 -7.82 5.91
N ALA A 136 21.97 -6.64 5.32
CA ALA A 136 21.08 -6.46 4.16
C ALA A 136 21.59 -7.10 2.87
N ASN A 137 22.92 -7.27 2.74
CA ASN A 137 23.57 -7.79 1.53
C ASN A 137 24.53 -8.93 1.87
N PRO A 138 24.06 -10.18 2.01
CA PRO A 138 24.91 -11.34 2.30
C PRO A 138 26.03 -11.59 1.29
N ALA A 139 25.84 -11.10 0.05
CA ALA A 139 26.80 -11.19 -1.05
C ALA A 139 27.86 -10.08 -1.04
N LEU A 140 27.80 -9.13 -0.09
CA LEU A 140 28.72 -8.00 -0.03
C LEU A 140 30.16 -8.46 0.20
N GLY A 141 31.05 -8.06 -0.70
CA GLY A 141 32.46 -8.47 -0.71
C GLY A 141 32.73 -9.83 -1.35
N LYS A 142 31.69 -10.51 -1.88
CA LYS A 142 31.83 -11.67 -2.75
C LYS A 142 31.69 -11.24 -4.21
N PHE A 143 30.45 -11.10 -4.71
CA PHE A 143 30.19 -10.59 -6.04
C PHE A 143 29.57 -9.17 -6.05
N ARG A 144 29.12 -8.63 -4.90
CA ARG A 144 28.74 -7.23 -4.76
C ARG A 144 29.91 -6.41 -4.21
N SER A 145 30.25 -5.33 -4.89
CA SER A 145 31.38 -4.46 -4.55
C SER A 145 31.13 -3.70 -3.24
N LYS A 146 32.10 -3.74 -2.33
CA LYS A 146 32.07 -2.92 -1.11
C LYS A 146 32.34 -1.44 -1.41
N GLN A 147 33.19 -1.18 -2.40
CA GLN A 147 33.52 0.20 -2.78
C GLN A 147 32.31 0.90 -3.38
N ASP A 148 31.60 0.24 -4.28
CA ASP A 148 30.36 0.76 -4.86
C ASP A 148 29.31 1.09 -3.78
N MET A 149 29.13 0.17 -2.82
CA MET A 149 28.23 0.38 -1.67
C MET A 149 28.62 1.61 -0.85
N LYS A 150 29.93 1.81 -0.63
CA LYS A 150 30.47 2.96 0.10
C LYS A 150 30.23 4.26 -0.64
N ASP A 151 30.49 4.29 -1.94
CA ASP A 151 30.30 5.47 -2.80
C ASP A 151 28.83 5.92 -2.82
N PHE A 152 27.88 4.98 -2.88
CA PHE A 152 26.44 5.27 -2.76
C PHE A 152 26.04 5.76 -1.36
N ALA A 153 26.60 5.19 -0.28
CA ALA A 153 26.34 5.64 1.07
C ALA A 153 26.82 7.08 1.29
N GLU A 154 28.05 7.40 0.89
CA GLU A 154 28.60 8.75 0.98
C GLU A 154 27.79 9.75 0.14
N GLN A 155 27.26 9.33 -1.02
CA GLN A 155 26.38 10.16 -1.83
C GLN A 155 25.03 10.39 -1.14
N ALA A 156 24.47 9.37 -0.47
CA ALA A 156 23.22 9.46 0.26
C ALA A 156 23.35 10.36 1.53
N GLU A 157 24.50 10.35 2.19
CA GLU A 157 24.79 11.26 3.32
C GLU A 157 24.86 12.73 2.87
N ARG A 158 25.43 13.00 1.68
CA ARG A 158 25.55 14.37 1.15
C ARG A 158 24.23 14.89 0.55
N LEU A 159 23.37 14.01 0.06
CA LEU A 159 22.15 14.35 -0.67
C LEU A 159 20.93 13.70 -0.01
N PRO A 160 20.22 14.41 0.91
CA PRO A 160 19.09 13.86 1.64
C PRO A 160 18.02 13.19 0.74
N ALA A 161 17.80 13.72 -0.45
CA ALA A 161 16.88 13.13 -1.43
C ALA A 161 17.27 11.71 -1.88
N LYS A 162 18.54 11.31 -1.73
CA LYS A 162 19.03 9.96 -2.05
C LYS A 162 19.07 9.03 -0.84
N ALA A 163 18.95 9.54 0.38
CA ALA A 163 19.00 8.73 1.59
C ALA A 163 17.88 7.67 1.61
N ASN A 164 16.65 8.04 1.27
CA ASN A 164 15.52 7.11 1.20
C ASN A 164 15.74 6.02 0.13
N SER A 165 16.20 6.39 -1.06
CA SER A 165 16.52 5.41 -2.11
C SER A 165 17.63 4.45 -1.69
N PHE A 166 18.66 4.94 -0.98
CA PHE A 166 19.72 4.09 -0.46
C PHE A 166 19.19 3.13 0.63
N ARG A 167 18.39 3.61 1.57
CA ARG A 167 17.74 2.77 2.58
C ARG A 167 16.87 1.69 1.95
N TRP A 168 16.08 2.04 0.97
CA TRP A 168 15.22 1.08 0.29
C TRP A 168 15.98 0.06 -0.53
N LEU A 169 16.80 0.50 -1.51
CA LEU A 169 17.38 -0.37 -2.51
C LEU A 169 18.66 -1.08 -2.08
N PHE A 170 19.40 -0.50 -1.10
CA PHE A 170 20.67 -1.03 -0.64
C PHE A 170 20.64 -1.60 0.78
N LEU A 171 19.81 -1.02 1.65
CA LEU A 171 19.62 -1.53 3.00
C LEU A 171 18.37 -2.40 3.15
N ASN A 172 17.58 -2.50 2.09
CA ASN A 172 16.33 -3.27 2.02
C ASN A 172 15.37 -2.90 3.16
N GLN A 173 15.31 -1.63 3.52
CA GLN A 173 14.41 -1.11 4.52
C GLN A 173 13.10 -0.66 3.87
N ARG A 174 11.97 -0.84 4.54
CA ARG A 174 10.72 -0.16 4.16
C ARG A 174 10.90 1.32 4.40
N ILE A 175 10.63 2.12 3.38
CA ILE A 175 10.62 3.57 3.49
C ILE A 175 9.17 4.00 3.53
N GLU A 176 8.84 4.76 4.55
CA GLU A 176 7.60 5.53 4.56
C GLU A 176 7.63 6.53 3.40
N ALA A 177 6.46 6.84 2.85
CA ALA A 177 6.29 7.68 1.66
C ALA A 177 7.24 8.90 1.67
N GLN A 178 7.66 9.30 0.48
CA GLN A 178 8.60 10.40 0.27
C GLN A 178 8.28 11.61 1.15
N SER A 179 9.15 11.90 2.12
CA SER A 179 9.06 13.03 3.05
C SER A 179 7.67 13.15 3.71
N PRO A 180 7.30 12.24 4.61
CA PRO A 180 6.06 12.42 5.36
C PRO A 180 6.13 13.75 6.11
N PHE A 181 5.02 14.48 6.14
CA PHE A 181 4.89 15.72 6.91
C PHE A 181 5.22 15.49 8.39
N LEU A 182 4.87 14.31 8.91
CA LEU A 182 5.21 13.82 10.23
C LEU A 182 5.93 12.48 10.11
N SER A 183 6.89 12.21 10.98
CA SER A 183 7.46 10.87 11.09
C SER A 183 6.42 9.88 11.64
N ARG A 184 6.59 8.59 11.34
CA ARG A 184 5.71 7.55 11.87
C ARG A 184 5.69 7.54 13.41
N ALA A 185 6.84 7.75 14.04
CA ALA A 185 6.93 7.81 15.51
C ALA A 185 6.13 8.97 16.11
N GLU A 186 6.16 10.15 15.48
CA GLU A 186 5.34 11.30 15.88
C GLU A 186 3.86 11.03 15.67
N TRP A 187 3.48 10.40 14.54
CA TRP A 187 2.11 10.01 14.28
C TRP A 187 1.60 8.97 15.27
N GLU A 188 2.37 7.89 15.51
CA GLU A 188 2.02 6.84 16.48
C GLU A 188 1.93 7.37 17.92
N ALA A 189 2.72 8.37 18.28
CA ALA A 189 2.62 9.03 19.58
C ALA A 189 1.29 9.78 19.78
N CYS A 190 0.63 10.17 18.69
CA CYS A 190 -0.70 10.78 18.71
C CYS A 190 -1.85 9.76 18.63
N CYS A 191 -1.57 8.48 18.35
CA CYS A 191 -2.56 7.42 18.19
C CYS A 191 -3.03 6.87 19.55
N SER A 192 -3.84 7.66 20.25
CA SER A 192 -4.60 7.20 21.42
C SER A 192 -6.10 7.39 21.19
N PRO A 193 -6.97 6.58 21.80
CA PRO A 193 -8.41 6.78 21.71
C PRO A 193 -8.79 8.19 22.12
N ALA A 194 -9.66 8.83 21.34
CA ALA A 194 -10.20 10.14 21.71
C ALA A 194 -11.08 9.99 22.97
N LEU A 195 -10.78 10.79 24.00
CA LEU A 195 -11.54 10.81 25.26
C LEU A 195 -12.57 11.93 25.18
N VAL A 196 -13.69 11.65 24.52
CA VAL A 196 -14.79 12.60 24.31
C VAL A 196 -16.08 12.11 24.94
N GLU A 197 -16.88 13.01 25.48
CA GLU A 197 -18.14 12.74 26.15
C GLU A 197 -19.25 13.62 25.58
N ALA A 198 -20.50 13.16 25.65
CA ALA A 198 -21.64 13.96 25.23
C ALA A 198 -21.67 15.31 25.96
N GLY A 199 -21.86 16.39 25.20
CA GLY A 199 -21.82 17.76 25.70
C GLY A 199 -20.44 18.42 25.68
N ASP A 200 -19.38 17.71 25.27
CA ASP A 200 -18.06 18.33 25.07
C ASP A 200 -18.10 19.37 23.94
N VAL A 201 -17.28 20.43 24.10
CA VAL A 201 -17.12 21.47 23.08
C VAL A 201 -16.31 20.93 21.93
N CYS A 202 -16.79 21.10 20.69
CA CYS A 202 -16.06 20.72 19.50
C CYS A 202 -16.12 21.77 18.37
N PHE A 203 -15.15 21.65 17.47
CA PHE A 203 -15.08 22.33 16.18
C PHE A 203 -15.05 21.26 15.09
N ALA A 204 -15.55 21.60 13.90
CA ALA A 204 -15.59 20.67 12.80
C ALA A 204 -15.04 21.24 11.50
N GLY A 205 -14.44 20.40 10.69
CA GLY A 205 -14.07 20.69 9.31
C GLY A 205 -14.77 19.73 8.36
N LEU A 206 -15.44 20.25 7.33
CA LEU A 206 -16.18 19.47 6.34
C LEU A 206 -15.63 19.69 4.93
N ASP A 207 -15.26 18.61 4.27
CA ASP A 207 -14.92 18.56 2.85
C ASP A 207 -15.90 17.64 2.12
N LEU A 208 -16.66 18.20 1.17
CA LEU A 208 -17.71 17.51 0.45
C LEU A 208 -17.24 17.03 -0.92
N SER A 209 -17.34 15.77 -1.18
CA SER A 209 -17.18 15.18 -2.51
C SER A 209 -18.51 14.82 -3.17
N ALA A 210 -18.50 14.68 -4.50
CA ALA A 210 -19.70 14.30 -5.25
C ALA A 210 -19.80 12.78 -5.48
N SER A 211 -18.81 12.16 -6.12
CA SER A 211 -18.97 10.82 -6.67
C SER A 211 -17.71 9.95 -6.65
N ARG A 212 -16.53 10.54 -6.56
CA ARG A 212 -15.27 9.78 -6.64
C ARG A 212 -14.33 10.01 -5.47
N ASP A 213 -14.33 11.20 -4.90
CA ASP A 213 -13.43 11.53 -3.80
C ASP A 213 -14.08 11.25 -2.45
N LEU A 214 -13.26 11.15 -1.43
CA LEU A 214 -13.67 10.95 -0.05
C LEU A 214 -14.40 12.20 0.45
N THR A 215 -15.59 12.04 1.04
CA THR A 215 -16.18 13.08 1.89
C THR A 215 -15.65 12.91 3.29
N ALA A 216 -15.16 13.97 3.89
CA ALA A 216 -14.57 13.95 5.21
C ALA A 216 -15.22 15.00 6.14
N LEU A 217 -15.56 14.58 7.35
CA LEU A 217 -15.88 15.43 8.48
C LEU A 217 -14.92 15.09 9.61
N VAL A 218 -14.19 16.10 10.09
CA VAL A 218 -13.25 15.90 11.18
C VAL A 218 -13.68 16.77 12.36
N LEU A 219 -13.94 16.14 13.50
CA LEU A 219 -14.25 16.82 14.75
C LEU A 219 -12.95 16.99 15.55
N VAL A 220 -12.81 18.16 16.18
CA VAL A 220 -11.69 18.47 17.06
C VAL A 220 -12.25 18.95 18.40
N PHE A 221 -11.86 18.28 19.45
CA PHE A 221 -12.26 18.56 20.83
C PHE A 221 -11.05 19.08 21.61
N PRO A 222 -10.94 20.37 21.90
CA PRO A 222 -9.92 20.90 22.81
C PRO A 222 -10.24 20.49 24.25
N LYS A 223 -9.40 19.66 24.87
CA LYS A 223 -9.59 19.18 26.24
C LYS A 223 -8.22 18.92 26.89
N ASP A 224 -8.01 19.41 28.12
CA ASP A 224 -6.80 19.14 28.92
C ASP A 224 -5.47 19.45 28.20
N ASP A 225 -5.38 20.59 27.51
CA ASP A 225 -4.25 21.02 26.67
C ASP A 225 -3.94 20.06 25.50
N GLN A 226 -4.86 19.17 25.15
CA GLN A 226 -4.78 18.27 24.00
C GLN A 226 -5.90 18.54 23.01
N LEU A 227 -5.69 18.08 21.77
CA LEU A 227 -6.71 18.06 20.74
C LEU A 227 -7.11 16.62 20.47
N HIS A 228 -8.30 16.23 20.88
CA HIS A 228 -8.87 14.94 20.51
C HIS A 228 -9.54 15.05 19.15
N VAL A 229 -9.19 14.16 18.23
CA VAL A 229 -9.64 14.19 16.84
C VAL A 229 -10.49 12.98 16.54
N VAL A 230 -11.71 13.21 16.06
CA VAL A 230 -12.64 12.16 15.67
C VAL A 230 -13.01 12.35 14.19
N PRO A 231 -12.47 11.53 13.28
CA PRO A 231 -12.78 11.62 11.86
C PRO A 231 -13.98 10.78 11.48
N HIS A 232 -14.76 11.26 10.51
CA HIS A 232 -15.81 10.53 9.81
C HIS A 232 -15.54 10.62 8.31
N PHE A 233 -15.56 9.48 7.63
CA PHE A 233 -15.30 9.39 6.21
C PHE A 233 -16.42 8.66 5.50
N TRP A 234 -16.79 9.13 4.28
CA TRP A 234 -17.80 8.49 3.45
C TRP A 234 -17.32 8.31 2.02
N LEU A 235 -17.68 7.15 1.46
CA LEU A 235 -17.52 6.84 0.04
C LEU A 235 -18.81 6.22 -0.51
N PRO A 236 -19.08 6.37 -1.82
CA PRO A 236 -20.12 5.60 -2.47
C PRO A 236 -19.78 4.10 -2.43
N GLU A 237 -20.79 3.25 -2.23
CA GLU A 237 -20.62 1.80 -2.26
C GLU A 237 -20.35 1.28 -3.65
N ASP A 238 -21.07 1.85 -4.66
CA ASP A 238 -20.91 1.46 -6.06
C ASP A 238 -19.51 1.79 -6.59
N GLY A 239 -18.82 0.78 -7.11
CA GLY A 239 -17.49 0.93 -7.69
C GLY A 239 -16.35 1.07 -6.68
N LEU A 240 -16.57 0.80 -5.39
CA LEU A 240 -15.55 0.92 -4.35
C LEU A 240 -14.33 0.02 -4.62
N ARG A 241 -14.56 -1.22 -5.06
CA ARG A 241 -13.49 -2.17 -5.42
C ARG A 241 -12.70 -1.71 -6.65
N ASP A 242 -13.41 -1.21 -7.68
CA ASP A 242 -12.76 -0.69 -8.89
C ASP A 242 -11.91 0.54 -8.55
N LYS A 243 -12.40 1.39 -7.64
CA LYS A 243 -11.66 2.53 -7.11
C LYS A 243 -10.41 2.07 -6.35
N ALA A 244 -10.53 1.08 -5.48
CA ALA A 244 -9.40 0.52 -4.72
C ALA A 244 -8.31 -0.01 -5.67
N GLN A 245 -8.69 -0.73 -6.72
CA GLN A 245 -7.75 -1.23 -7.72
C GLN A 245 -7.10 -0.13 -8.55
N SER A 246 -7.89 0.86 -9.02
CA SER A 246 -7.39 1.93 -9.90
C SER A 246 -6.48 2.91 -9.17
N GLU A 247 -6.79 3.25 -7.93
CA GLU A 247 -6.03 4.17 -7.11
C GLU A 247 -4.92 3.47 -6.29
N LYS A 248 -4.96 2.13 -6.22
CA LYS A 248 -4.07 1.30 -5.41
C LYS A 248 -4.09 1.70 -3.92
N VAL A 249 -5.29 1.96 -3.42
CA VAL A 249 -5.58 2.29 -2.03
C VAL A 249 -6.63 1.30 -1.51
N PRO A 250 -6.45 0.72 -0.32
CA PRO A 250 -7.32 -0.34 0.20
C PRO A 250 -8.66 0.19 0.76
N TRP A 251 -9.42 0.91 -0.07
CA TRP A 251 -10.69 1.53 0.30
C TRP A 251 -11.73 0.52 0.78
N ASP A 252 -11.79 -0.62 0.13
CA ASP A 252 -12.69 -1.73 0.46
C ASP A 252 -12.34 -2.35 1.82
N ILE A 253 -11.06 -2.57 2.09
CA ILE A 253 -10.58 -3.09 3.38
C ILE A 253 -10.89 -2.10 4.51
N TRP A 254 -10.67 -0.81 4.31
CA TRP A 254 -10.97 0.21 5.31
C TRP A 254 -12.46 0.37 5.56
N ALA A 255 -13.29 0.16 4.56
CA ALA A 255 -14.74 0.12 4.72
C ALA A 255 -15.18 -1.11 5.54
N ASP A 256 -14.65 -2.29 5.24
CA ASP A 256 -14.92 -3.53 5.99
C ASP A 256 -14.45 -3.44 7.45
N GLN A 257 -13.38 -2.70 7.71
CA GLN A 257 -12.86 -2.44 9.06
C GLN A 257 -13.63 -1.33 9.81
N GLY A 258 -14.55 -0.64 9.14
CA GLY A 258 -15.37 0.42 9.75
C GLY A 258 -14.70 1.79 9.81
N TYR A 259 -13.54 1.98 9.16
CA TYR A 259 -12.89 3.30 9.08
C TYR A 259 -13.57 4.24 8.09
N ILE A 260 -14.32 3.69 7.14
CA ILE A 260 -15.06 4.43 6.13
C ILE A 260 -16.50 3.94 6.11
N THR A 261 -17.44 4.85 6.17
CA THR A 261 -18.86 4.54 6.00
C THR A 261 -19.21 4.54 4.51
N THR A 262 -19.70 3.43 3.99
CA THR A 262 -20.19 3.37 2.61
C THR A 262 -21.64 3.82 2.53
N ILE A 263 -21.96 4.57 1.48
CA ILE A 263 -23.32 5.03 1.18
C ILE A 263 -23.80 4.33 -0.09
N ALA A 264 -24.97 3.70 -0.01
CA ALA A 264 -25.57 3.00 -1.14
C ALA A 264 -25.73 3.89 -2.38
N GLY A 265 -25.34 3.38 -3.54
CA GLY A 265 -25.35 4.08 -4.82
C GLY A 265 -23.98 4.65 -5.22
N SER A 266 -23.99 5.40 -6.33
CA SER A 266 -22.78 5.94 -6.99
C SER A 266 -22.42 7.38 -6.56
N VAL A 267 -23.24 8.01 -5.70
CA VAL A 267 -23.10 9.43 -5.30
C VAL A 267 -23.39 9.57 -3.81
N ILE A 268 -22.58 10.36 -3.11
CA ILE A 268 -22.81 10.72 -1.72
C ILE A 268 -23.97 11.72 -1.67
N GLN A 269 -25.04 11.34 -0.97
CA GLN A 269 -26.22 12.18 -0.80
C GLN A 269 -25.95 13.24 0.30
N PRO A 270 -26.07 14.56 0.01
CA PRO A 270 -25.88 15.62 1.01
C PRO A 270 -26.77 15.48 2.24
N GLU A 271 -27.95 14.85 2.09
CA GLU A 271 -28.86 14.57 3.19
C GLU A 271 -28.26 13.68 4.27
N VAL A 272 -27.51 12.63 3.87
CA VAL A 272 -26.87 11.71 4.83
C VAL A 272 -25.86 12.45 5.68
N ILE A 273 -25.02 13.27 5.03
CA ILE A 273 -24.02 14.06 5.73
C ILE A 273 -24.66 15.10 6.64
N ALA A 274 -25.70 15.80 6.14
CA ALA A 274 -26.42 16.79 6.94
C ALA A 274 -27.07 16.18 8.20
N ARG A 275 -27.63 14.98 8.09
CA ARG A 275 -28.19 14.25 9.23
C ARG A 275 -27.14 13.91 10.26
N THR A 276 -25.99 13.36 9.83
CA THR A 276 -24.89 13.05 10.75
C THR A 276 -24.36 14.30 11.45
N VAL A 277 -24.23 15.41 10.72
CA VAL A 277 -23.77 16.67 11.34
C VAL A 277 -24.81 17.24 12.32
N ALA A 278 -26.10 17.08 12.04
CA ALA A 278 -27.16 17.48 12.97
C ALA A 278 -27.16 16.62 14.25
N GLU A 279 -27.00 15.31 14.12
CA GLU A 279 -26.87 14.37 15.25
C GLU A 279 -25.65 14.72 16.13
N ILE A 280 -24.51 15.04 15.50
CA ILE A 280 -23.30 15.50 16.20
C ILE A 280 -23.55 16.81 16.93
N ALA A 281 -24.28 17.74 16.33
CA ALA A 281 -24.61 19.01 16.98
C ALA A 281 -25.60 18.87 18.15
N GLU A 282 -26.41 17.80 18.17
CA GLU A 282 -27.26 17.45 19.30
C GLU A 282 -26.48 16.75 20.43
N GLU A 283 -25.47 15.96 20.09
CA GLU A 283 -24.65 15.21 21.05
C GLU A 283 -23.56 16.09 21.69
N TYR A 284 -22.93 16.97 20.91
CA TYR A 284 -21.81 17.82 21.33
C TYR A 284 -22.12 19.30 21.18
N GLN A 285 -21.36 20.15 21.86
CA GLN A 285 -21.43 21.60 21.67
C GLN A 285 -20.62 22.04 20.46
N LEU A 286 -21.16 21.83 19.26
CA LEU A 286 -20.50 22.23 18.01
C LEU A 286 -20.47 23.76 17.87
N GLN A 287 -19.28 24.35 18.06
CA GLN A 287 -19.08 25.80 18.05
C GLN A 287 -18.95 26.37 16.64
N LEU A 288 -18.34 25.61 15.73
CA LEU A 288 -18.10 26.05 14.37
C LEU A 288 -17.89 24.87 13.43
N LEU A 289 -18.55 24.90 12.27
CA LEU A 289 -18.29 24.03 11.13
C LEU A 289 -17.58 24.83 10.03
N ALA A 290 -16.27 24.62 9.88
CA ALA A 290 -15.51 25.12 8.75
C ALA A 290 -15.76 24.24 7.51
N TYR A 291 -15.92 24.85 6.32
CA TYR A 291 -16.24 24.10 5.11
C TYR A 291 -15.58 24.68 3.86
N ASP A 292 -15.30 23.81 2.85
CA ASP A 292 -15.01 24.27 1.51
C ASP A 292 -16.29 24.73 0.80
N ARG A 293 -16.16 25.77 -0.03
CA ARG A 293 -17.29 26.37 -0.76
C ARG A 293 -17.94 25.46 -1.79
N TRP A 294 -17.26 24.37 -2.17
CA TRP A 294 -17.76 23.42 -3.15
C TRP A 294 -19.01 22.69 -2.63
N ARG A 295 -20.10 22.70 -3.40
CA ARG A 295 -21.40 22.01 -3.12
C ARG A 295 -22.07 22.30 -1.77
N ILE A 296 -21.62 23.27 -1.03
CA ILE A 296 -22.15 23.57 0.29
C ILE A 296 -23.64 23.98 0.28
N ASN A 297 -24.13 24.53 -0.83
CA ASN A 297 -25.52 24.99 -0.91
C ASN A 297 -26.52 23.84 -0.80
N ASP A 298 -26.23 22.67 -1.35
CA ASP A 298 -27.08 21.48 -1.23
C ASP A 298 -27.09 20.97 0.22
N PHE A 299 -25.95 20.90 0.84
CA PHE A 299 -25.80 20.53 2.25
C PHE A 299 -26.55 21.51 3.18
N ARG A 300 -26.42 22.81 2.97
CA ARG A 300 -27.16 23.84 3.76
C ARG A 300 -28.67 23.67 3.64
N ARG A 301 -29.17 23.44 2.44
CA ARG A 301 -30.59 23.21 2.20
C ARG A 301 -31.11 21.97 2.96
N GLU A 302 -30.29 20.92 3.06
CA GLU A 302 -30.69 19.75 3.83
C GLU A 302 -30.66 20.00 5.34
N LEU A 303 -29.67 20.76 5.86
CA LEU A 303 -29.67 21.21 7.26
C LEU A 303 -30.89 22.08 7.61
N GLU A 304 -31.29 23.02 6.73
CA GLU A 304 -32.49 23.84 6.90
C GLU A 304 -33.77 22.97 6.96
N LYS A 305 -33.89 21.93 6.12
CA LYS A 305 -35.02 20.98 6.16
C LYS A 305 -35.08 20.19 7.47
N ILE A 306 -33.93 19.85 8.04
CA ILE A 306 -33.82 19.16 9.34
C ILE A 306 -34.14 20.13 10.49
N GLY A 307 -34.05 21.43 10.26
CA GLY A 307 -34.23 22.47 11.28
C GLY A 307 -33.03 22.67 12.18
N SER A 308 -31.84 22.26 11.74
CA SER A 308 -30.60 22.39 12.49
C SER A 308 -29.91 23.70 12.13
N ASP A 309 -29.64 24.53 13.14
CA ASP A 309 -28.94 25.80 13.02
C ASP A 309 -27.52 25.66 13.58
N ILE A 310 -26.55 25.47 12.69
CA ILE A 310 -25.14 25.22 13.02
C ILE A 310 -24.31 26.43 12.58
N PRO A 311 -23.44 26.99 13.45
CA PRO A 311 -22.51 28.04 13.06
C PRO A 311 -21.55 27.55 11.98
N MET A 312 -21.61 28.16 10.81
CA MET A 312 -20.83 27.71 9.62
C MET A 312 -19.96 28.84 9.08
N GLN A 313 -18.70 28.51 8.78
CA GLN A 313 -17.74 29.47 8.20
C GLN A 313 -17.05 28.87 6.95
N PRO A 314 -17.00 29.62 5.83
CA PRO A 314 -16.23 29.18 4.68
C PRO A 314 -14.73 29.25 4.96
N PHE A 315 -14.03 28.18 4.60
CA PHE A 315 -12.59 28.07 4.68
C PHE A 315 -12.02 27.82 3.27
N GLY A 316 -11.23 28.77 2.75
CA GLY A 316 -10.64 28.64 1.42
C GLY A 316 -9.42 27.70 1.47
N GLN A 317 -9.43 26.67 0.62
CA GLN A 317 -8.31 25.74 0.45
C GLN A 317 -7.38 26.11 -0.73
N GLY A 318 -7.67 27.21 -1.44
CA GLY A 318 -6.86 27.71 -2.55
C GLY A 318 -5.72 28.64 -2.12
N PHE A 319 -4.67 28.67 -2.94
CA PHE A 319 -3.57 29.65 -2.86
C PHE A 319 -4.01 30.99 -3.40
#